data_03460d337fb81a24914d898983612365
#
_entry.id   03460d337fb81a24914d898983612365
#
_cell.length_a   1.000
_cell.length_b   1.000
_cell.length_c   1.000
_cell.angle_alpha   90.00
_cell.angle_beta   90.00
_cell.angle_gamma   90.00
#
_symmetry.space_group_name_H-M   'P 1'
#
loop_
_entity.id
_entity.type
_entity.pdbx_description
1 polymer ?
#
loop_
_entity_poly.entity_id
_entity_poly.type
_entity_poly.pdbx_seq_one_letter_code
_entity_poly.pdbx_strand_id
1 'polypeptide(L)'
;MSQPPPGSLGAPFVGEAMTFLKDPFTFTLSRTRQHGNIWKTRILSDTVVFFAGSQAFSFFMDPDHFTRQNGSPKFLQDLLHPDAVPFLDGDRHKTRKRLLLTAFTDQAMESYLPGVFTVIQRFVDNWVREGEKPVAGDLSQLGFDIADVLFAASDPATSNVESAKDFALLIKGTFAPPINLPVTAYGKAIRARDRLRVYLKNQVAKDGKGSALGVLKGARGPNGEQLSTTELEIELLHFFFAAHGGLTAVFAWILTVLGEHPALAAKIRAEADARLVAGKVHLAQVRSLDLARAASREVLRSYPIAPVTFIGVAKKDLEFDGYLIRGGWKGAGAIWATLQDGTTFADPTAYKASRLDDGAVPALPKGAFVPLGGGPPDGHRCAGEALIQLLMPALFGWFTRNYELSYPQQDASPGGGGLGPLPKSGVRVKITRRAS
;
A
#
# COMPACT_ATOMS: atom_id res chain seq x y z
N MET A 1 -31.35 -23.10 -9.24
CA MET A 1 -30.94 -22.49 -7.97
C MET A 1 -29.45 -22.26 -8.02
N SER A 2 -29.01 -21.06 -7.76
CA SER A 2 -27.57 -20.70 -7.78
C SER A 2 -26.83 -21.48 -6.70
N GLN A 3 -25.67 -22.03 -7.05
CA GLN A 3 -24.84 -22.83 -6.13
C GLN A 3 -23.88 -21.91 -5.35
N PRO A 4 -23.45 -22.32 -4.13
CA PRO A 4 -22.38 -21.57 -3.46
C PRO A 4 -21.08 -21.67 -4.27
N PRO A 5 -20.19 -20.63 -4.21
CA PRO A 5 -18.91 -20.67 -4.91
C PRO A 5 -18.10 -21.93 -4.56
N PRO A 6 -17.29 -22.45 -5.51
CA PRO A 6 -16.39 -23.58 -5.26
C PRO A 6 -15.33 -23.21 -4.20
N GLY A 7 -14.60 -24.20 -3.70
CA GLY A 7 -13.50 -23.97 -2.77
C GLY A 7 -13.47 -24.97 -1.63
N SER A 8 -12.48 -24.83 -0.75
CA SER A 8 -12.25 -25.69 0.42
C SER A 8 -12.58 -24.93 1.71
N LEU A 9 -13.21 -25.63 2.66
CA LEU A 9 -13.39 -25.08 4.00
C LEU A 9 -12.19 -25.37 4.94
N GLY A 10 -11.18 -26.10 4.44
CA GLY A 10 -9.98 -26.43 5.22
C GLY A 10 -10.25 -27.24 6.48
N ALA A 11 -9.34 -27.14 7.45
CA ALA A 11 -9.43 -27.87 8.72
C ALA A 11 -10.59 -27.37 9.61
N PRO A 12 -11.20 -28.23 10.48
CA PRO A 12 -12.21 -27.81 11.43
C PRO A 12 -11.72 -26.61 12.26
N PHE A 13 -12.60 -25.65 12.54
CA PHE A 13 -12.42 -24.43 13.36
C PHE A 13 -11.45 -23.39 12.80
N VAL A 14 -10.27 -23.77 12.27
CA VAL A 14 -9.25 -22.83 11.76
C VAL A 14 -9.36 -22.56 10.25
N GLY A 15 -10.00 -23.45 9.51
CA GLY A 15 -10.09 -23.34 8.06
C GLY A 15 -8.71 -23.36 7.39
N GLU A 16 -8.48 -22.43 6.51
CA GLU A 16 -7.19 -22.22 5.82
C GLU A 16 -6.43 -20.99 6.35
N ALA A 17 -6.80 -20.49 7.56
CA ALA A 17 -6.20 -19.27 8.11
C ALA A 17 -4.69 -19.30 8.21
N MET A 18 -4.09 -20.42 8.64
CA MET A 18 -2.64 -20.54 8.78
C MET A 18 -1.91 -20.48 7.44
N THR A 19 -2.48 -21.11 6.40
CA THR A 19 -1.92 -21.07 5.05
C THR A 19 -2.01 -19.66 4.47
N PHE A 20 -3.16 -19.00 4.66
CA PHE A 20 -3.37 -17.61 4.27
C PHE A 20 -2.38 -16.67 4.97
N LEU A 21 -2.23 -16.76 6.29
CA LEU A 21 -1.33 -15.88 7.05
C LEU A 21 0.16 -16.09 6.71
N LYS A 22 0.53 -17.32 6.35
CA LYS A 22 1.91 -17.65 5.97
C LYS A 22 2.32 -16.98 4.66
N ASP A 23 1.47 -17.05 3.63
CA ASP A 23 1.71 -16.44 2.32
C ASP A 23 0.39 -16.13 1.62
N PRO A 24 -0.21 -14.96 1.88
CA PRO A 24 -1.49 -14.59 1.30
C PRO A 24 -1.43 -14.34 -0.22
N PHE A 25 -0.26 -14.03 -0.78
CA PHE A 25 -0.05 -13.83 -2.22
C PHE A 25 -0.17 -15.16 -2.96
N THR A 26 0.67 -16.13 -2.61
CA THR A 26 0.61 -17.47 -3.22
C THR A 26 -0.73 -18.16 -2.95
N PHE A 27 -1.28 -17.99 -1.75
CA PHE A 27 -2.58 -18.56 -1.38
C PHE A 27 -3.69 -18.08 -2.31
N THR A 28 -3.88 -16.77 -2.46
CA THR A 28 -4.95 -16.22 -3.29
C THR A 28 -4.78 -16.58 -4.76
N LEU A 29 -3.57 -16.50 -5.29
CA LEU A 29 -3.30 -16.84 -6.69
C LEU A 29 -3.53 -18.33 -6.99
N SER A 30 -3.04 -19.23 -6.12
CA SER A 30 -3.21 -20.67 -6.32
C SER A 30 -4.69 -21.10 -6.24
N ARG A 31 -5.46 -20.55 -5.31
CA ARG A 31 -6.89 -20.84 -5.18
C ARG A 31 -7.69 -20.29 -6.35
N THR A 32 -7.36 -19.07 -6.83
CA THR A 32 -7.99 -18.50 -8.03
C THR A 32 -7.70 -19.37 -9.27
N ARG A 33 -6.48 -19.86 -9.45
CA ARG A 33 -6.14 -20.78 -10.54
C ARG A 33 -6.88 -22.12 -10.46
N GLN A 34 -7.12 -22.61 -9.24
CA GLN A 34 -7.79 -23.88 -9.00
C GLN A 34 -9.31 -23.81 -9.16
N HIS A 35 -9.92 -22.71 -8.73
CA HIS A 35 -11.37 -22.61 -8.55
C HIS A 35 -12.05 -21.56 -9.43
N GLY A 36 -11.29 -20.76 -10.18
CA GLY A 36 -11.82 -19.62 -10.96
C GLY A 36 -11.82 -18.31 -10.16
N ASN A 37 -12.44 -17.30 -10.74
CA ASN A 37 -12.38 -15.93 -10.22
C ASN A 37 -13.23 -15.69 -8.96
N ILE A 38 -14.15 -16.60 -8.64
CA ILE A 38 -15.01 -16.53 -7.47
C ILE A 38 -14.92 -17.86 -6.72
N TRP A 39 -14.38 -17.81 -5.52
CA TRP A 39 -14.22 -19.01 -4.71
C TRP A 39 -14.33 -18.69 -3.22
N LYS A 40 -14.66 -19.69 -2.40
CA LYS A 40 -14.78 -19.54 -0.97
C LYS A 40 -13.79 -20.41 -0.21
N THR A 41 -13.47 -19.94 0.99
CA THR A 41 -12.76 -20.73 1.99
C THR A 41 -13.29 -20.41 3.38
N ARG A 42 -12.76 -21.06 4.40
CA ARG A 42 -12.97 -20.67 5.79
C ARG A 42 -11.68 -20.10 6.36
N ILE A 43 -11.78 -18.89 6.93
CA ILE A 43 -10.71 -18.25 7.68
C ILE A 43 -11.21 -18.14 9.13
N LEU A 44 -10.65 -18.94 10.02
CA LEU A 44 -11.18 -19.14 11.39
C LEU A 44 -12.66 -19.61 11.32
N SER A 45 -13.55 -18.92 11.98
CA SER A 45 -14.99 -19.23 11.99
C SER A 45 -15.75 -18.74 10.76
N ASP A 46 -15.16 -17.85 9.95
CA ASP A 46 -15.87 -17.13 8.90
C ASP A 46 -15.73 -17.82 7.53
N THR A 47 -16.83 -17.92 6.81
CA THR A 47 -16.80 -18.20 5.36
C THR A 47 -16.41 -16.91 4.63
N VAL A 48 -15.32 -16.95 3.88
CA VAL A 48 -14.80 -15.83 3.11
C VAL A 48 -14.85 -16.17 1.62
N VAL A 49 -15.50 -15.33 0.82
CA VAL A 49 -15.53 -15.40 -0.64
C VAL A 49 -14.48 -14.45 -1.21
N PHE A 50 -13.64 -14.94 -2.10
CA PHE A 50 -12.65 -14.13 -2.80
C PHE A 50 -13.12 -13.83 -4.21
N PHE A 51 -12.87 -12.58 -4.65
CA PHE A 51 -13.29 -12.05 -5.94
C PHE A 51 -12.06 -11.59 -6.72
N ALA A 52 -11.69 -12.33 -7.76
CA ALA A 52 -10.57 -12.04 -8.66
C ALA A 52 -11.06 -11.66 -10.06
N GLY A 53 -10.19 -11.02 -10.84
CA GLY A 53 -10.54 -10.54 -12.17
C GLY A 53 -11.43 -9.30 -12.15
N SER A 54 -11.51 -8.60 -13.26
CA SER A 54 -12.09 -7.25 -13.34
C SER A 54 -13.56 -7.18 -12.92
N GLN A 55 -14.39 -8.13 -13.36
CA GLN A 55 -15.83 -8.13 -13.10
C GLN A 55 -16.13 -8.51 -11.64
N ALA A 56 -15.57 -9.61 -11.15
CA ALA A 56 -15.80 -10.07 -9.79
C ALA A 56 -15.23 -9.10 -8.76
N PHE A 57 -14.05 -8.54 -9.02
CA PHE A 57 -13.49 -7.49 -8.17
C PHE A 57 -14.38 -6.25 -8.10
N SER A 58 -14.91 -5.80 -9.24
CA SER A 58 -15.84 -4.67 -9.31
C SER A 58 -17.15 -4.95 -8.56
N PHE A 59 -17.69 -6.17 -8.66
CA PHE A 59 -18.87 -6.61 -7.91
C PHE A 59 -18.65 -6.54 -6.39
N PHE A 60 -17.50 -6.98 -5.91
CA PHE A 60 -17.14 -6.88 -4.48
C PHE A 60 -16.99 -5.43 -4.01
N MET A 61 -16.50 -4.54 -4.88
CA MET A 61 -16.29 -3.13 -4.52
C MET A 61 -17.57 -2.28 -4.53
N ASP A 62 -18.69 -2.86 -4.96
CA ASP A 62 -19.99 -2.18 -4.94
C ASP A 62 -20.48 -2.01 -3.47
N PRO A 63 -20.72 -0.77 -3.02
CA PRO A 63 -21.14 -0.50 -1.64
C PRO A 63 -22.54 -1.04 -1.33
N ASP A 64 -23.37 -1.35 -2.33
CA ASP A 64 -24.69 -1.93 -2.12
C ASP A 64 -24.62 -3.44 -1.84
N HIS A 65 -23.51 -4.08 -2.19
CA HIS A 65 -23.29 -5.50 -1.98
C HIS A 65 -22.62 -5.80 -0.62
N PHE A 66 -21.57 -5.07 -0.27
CA PHE A 66 -20.76 -5.34 0.90
C PHE A 66 -20.60 -4.13 1.81
N THR A 67 -20.63 -4.38 3.11
CA THR A 67 -20.27 -3.41 4.16
C THR A 67 -18.90 -3.75 4.73
N ARG A 68 -18.10 -2.75 5.10
CA ARG A 68 -16.82 -2.95 5.81
C ARG A 68 -17.01 -3.06 7.32
N GLN A 69 -18.16 -2.59 7.80
CA GLN A 69 -18.51 -2.70 9.22
C GLN A 69 -18.53 -4.17 9.64
N ASN A 70 -17.79 -4.50 10.70
CA ASN A 70 -17.59 -5.87 11.19
C ASN A 70 -16.96 -6.86 10.19
N GLY A 71 -16.46 -6.39 9.05
CA GLY A 71 -15.80 -7.24 8.05
C GLY A 71 -14.43 -7.70 8.52
N SER A 72 -13.58 -6.76 8.91
CA SER A 72 -12.22 -7.07 9.37
C SER A 72 -12.22 -7.73 10.75
N PRO A 73 -11.27 -8.65 11.01
CA PRO A 73 -11.14 -9.28 12.32
C PRO A 73 -10.94 -8.26 13.43
N LYS A 74 -11.54 -8.52 14.59
CA LYS A 74 -11.45 -7.64 15.76
C LYS A 74 -9.99 -7.32 16.16
N PHE A 75 -9.11 -8.29 16.10
CA PHE A 75 -7.69 -8.08 16.45
C PHE A 75 -7.00 -7.05 15.56
N LEU A 76 -7.39 -6.93 14.28
CA LEU A 76 -6.88 -5.90 13.37
C LEU A 76 -7.47 -4.53 13.70
N GLN A 77 -8.76 -4.48 14.02
CA GLN A 77 -9.40 -3.25 14.49
C GLN A 77 -8.79 -2.78 15.81
N ASP A 78 -8.46 -3.69 16.74
CA ASP A 78 -7.79 -3.35 18.00
C ASP A 78 -6.40 -2.75 17.78
N LEU A 79 -5.67 -3.16 16.73
CA LEU A 79 -4.35 -2.60 16.40
C LEU A 79 -4.45 -1.21 15.77
N LEU A 80 -5.43 -0.96 14.91
CA LEU A 80 -5.58 0.31 14.18
C LEU A 80 -6.53 1.29 14.88
N HIS A 81 -7.67 0.89 15.22
CA HIS A 81 -8.83 1.48 15.87
C HIS A 81 -10.11 1.15 15.08
N PRO A 82 -11.22 0.76 15.74
CA PRO A 82 -12.46 0.41 15.04
C PRO A 82 -13.08 1.58 14.27
N ASP A 83 -12.79 2.81 14.65
CA ASP A 83 -13.25 4.03 13.97
C ASP A 83 -12.30 4.56 12.89
N ALA A 84 -11.24 3.84 12.52
CA ALA A 84 -10.41 4.18 11.39
C ALA A 84 -11.19 4.02 10.07
N VAL A 85 -10.96 4.91 9.12
CA VAL A 85 -11.76 5.00 7.88
C VAL A 85 -11.89 3.68 7.11
N PRO A 86 -10.92 2.72 7.12
CA PRO A 86 -11.10 1.45 6.40
C PRO A 86 -12.21 0.56 6.95
N PHE A 87 -12.66 0.81 8.19
CA PHE A 87 -13.69 0.01 8.89
C PHE A 87 -15.05 0.71 8.96
N LEU A 88 -15.16 1.92 8.43
CA LEU A 88 -16.39 2.69 8.37
C LEU A 88 -17.15 2.44 7.08
N ASP A 89 -18.46 2.76 7.09
CA ASP A 89 -19.33 2.74 5.91
C ASP A 89 -20.31 3.92 5.90
N GLY A 90 -21.10 4.00 4.83
CA GLY A 90 -22.17 4.99 4.66
C GLY A 90 -21.65 6.42 4.72
N ASP A 91 -22.48 7.32 5.22
CA ASP A 91 -22.19 8.76 5.26
C ASP A 91 -21.00 9.07 6.17
N ARG A 92 -20.81 8.31 7.25
CA ARG A 92 -19.68 8.46 8.15
C ARG A 92 -18.35 8.18 7.43
N HIS A 93 -18.29 7.11 6.62
CA HIS A 93 -17.13 6.82 5.77
C HIS A 93 -16.92 7.92 4.74
N LYS A 94 -17.96 8.29 3.98
CA LYS A 94 -17.85 9.29 2.91
C LYS A 94 -17.36 10.64 3.43
N THR A 95 -17.92 11.12 4.54
CA THR A 95 -17.51 12.37 5.17
C THR A 95 -16.05 12.30 5.63
N ARG A 96 -15.68 11.23 6.37
CA ARG A 96 -14.31 11.02 6.81
C ARG A 96 -13.35 10.96 5.63
N LYS A 97 -13.65 10.12 4.63
CA LYS A 97 -12.82 9.95 3.43
C LYS A 97 -12.61 11.26 2.67
N ARG A 98 -13.67 12.07 2.49
CA ARG A 98 -13.58 13.37 1.82
C ARG A 98 -12.63 14.31 2.54
N LEU A 99 -12.70 14.39 3.88
CA LEU A 99 -11.77 15.19 4.67
C LEU A 99 -10.33 14.69 4.52
N LEU A 100 -10.11 13.37 4.57
CA LEU A 100 -8.78 12.79 4.40
C LEU A 100 -8.18 13.04 3.01
N LEU A 101 -8.99 13.05 1.96
CA LEU A 101 -8.54 13.30 0.58
C LEU A 101 -8.00 14.73 0.40
N THR A 102 -8.35 15.69 1.25
CA THR A 102 -7.78 17.04 1.19
C THR A 102 -6.26 17.06 1.39
N ALA A 103 -5.72 16.09 2.13
CA ALA A 103 -4.28 15.91 2.34
C ALA A 103 -3.53 15.42 1.09
N PHE A 104 -4.26 14.99 0.05
CA PHE A 104 -3.68 14.44 -1.19
C PHE A 104 -4.05 15.27 -2.43
N THR A 105 -4.40 16.56 -2.23
CA THR A 105 -4.53 17.52 -3.33
C THR A 105 -3.15 17.91 -3.88
N ASP A 106 -3.10 18.39 -5.11
CA ASP A 106 -1.87 18.81 -5.75
C ASP A 106 -1.10 19.85 -4.93
N GLN A 107 -1.80 20.87 -4.42
CA GLN A 107 -1.21 21.92 -3.59
C GLN A 107 -0.62 21.33 -2.29
N ALA A 108 -1.31 20.40 -1.65
CA ALA A 108 -0.84 19.75 -0.45
C ALA A 108 0.42 18.91 -0.75
N MET A 109 0.36 18.06 -1.79
CA MET A 109 1.46 17.19 -2.17
C MET A 109 2.71 17.98 -2.58
N GLU A 110 2.56 19.08 -3.33
CA GLU A 110 3.69 19.95 -3.69
C GLU A 110 4.40 20.50 -2.44
N SER A 111 3.66 20.81 -1.38
CA SER A 111 4.25 21.31 -0.13
C SER A 111 5.04 20.25 0.65
N TYR A 112 4.77 18.97 0.43
CA TYR A 112 5.44 17.86 1.15
C TYR A 112 6.74 17.41 0.48
N LEU A 113 6.83 17.54 -0.86
CA LEU A 113 7.94 17.01 -1.66
C LEU A 113 9.33 17.44 -1.14
N PRO A 114 9.60 18.71 -0.79
CA PRO A 114 10.93 19.10 -0.31
C PRO A 114 11.37 18.32 0.93
N GLY A 115 10.48 18.16 1.93
CA GLY A 115 10.77 17.40 3.15
C GLY A 115 11.01 15.92 2.86
N VAL A 116 10.17 15.32 2.02
CA VAL A 116 10.30 13.91 1.59
C VAL A 116 11.64 13.67 0.90
N PHE A 117 12.02 14.52 -0.06
CA PHE A 117 13.28 14.37 -0.77
C PHE A 117 14.50 14.67 0.10
N THR A 118 14.38 15.52 1.13
CA THR A 118 15.44 15.69 2.14
C THR A 118 15.68 14.38 2.91
N VAL A 119 14.62 13.68 3.32
CA VAL A 119 14.76 12.35 3.97
C VAL A 119 15.40 11.34 3.03
N ILE A 120 14.90 11.24 1.79
CA ILE A 120 15.44 10.31 0.78
C ILE A 120 16.92 10.57 0.54
N GLN A 121 17.29 11.82 0.33
CA GLN A 121 18.68 12.25 0.08
C GLN A 121 19.59 11.80 1.22
N ARG A 122 19.17 11.99 2.47
CA ARG A 122 19.93 11.59 3.67
C ARG A 122 20.23 10.09 3.68
N PHE A 123 19.26 9.24 3.36
CA PHE A 123 19.47 7.79 3.29
C PHE A 123 20.37 7.39 2.12
N VAL A 124 20.13 7.95 0.94
CA VAL A 124 20.95 7.64 -0.26
C VAL A 124 22.38 8.09 -0.06
N ASP A 125 22.63 9.26 0.57
CA ASP A 125 23.98 9.73 0.88
C ASP A 125 24.71 8.81 1.88
N ASN A 126 23.99 8.20 2.82
CA ASN A 126 24.54 7.17 3.70
C ASN A 126 24.95 5.93 2.88
N TRP A 127 24.06 5.44 1.99
CA TRP A 127 24.36 4.27 1.15
C TRP A 127 25.55 4.52 0.20
N VAL A 128 25.70 5.73 -0.33
CA VAL A 128 26.87 6.11 -1.12
C VAL A 128 28.16 5.99 -0.31
N ARG A 129 28.15 6.44 0.97
CA ARG A 129 29.32 6.38 1.85
C ARG A 129 29.64 4.97 2.34
N GLU A 130 28.62 4.15 2.58
CA GLU A 130 28.78 2.79 3.08
C GLU A 130 29.18 1.78 1.99
N GLY A 131 28.98 2.13 0.72
CA GLY A 131 29.31 1.28 -0.40
C GLY A 131 28.30 0.16 -0.64
N GLU A 132 28.77 -1.02 -1.09
CA GLU A 132 27.88 -2.14 -1.38
C GLU A 132 27.32 -2.76 -0.11
N LYS A 133 25.99 -2.81 -0.01
CA LYS A 133 25.27 -3.41 1.14
C LYS A 133 23.83 -3.82 0.79
N PRO A 134 23.19 -4.70 1.57
CA PRO A 134 21.74 -4.86 1.55
C PRO A 134 21.07 -3.66 2.25
N VAL A 135 20.09 -3.01 1.58
CA VAL A 135 19.43 -1.80 2.09
C VAL A 135 18.04 -2.05 2.70
N ALA A 136 17.50 -3.27 2.65
CA ALA A 136 16.14 -3.56 3.13
C ALA A 136 15.92 -3.16 4.60
N GLY A 137 16.93 -3.30 5.47
CA GLY A 137 16.86 -2.85 6.86
C GLY A 137 16.68 -1.34 7.00
N ASP A 138 17.37 -0.58 6.16
CA ASP A 138 17.30 0.88 6.15
C ASP A 138 15.98 1.37 5.53
N LEU A 139 15.42 0.61 4.56
CA LEU A 139 14.17 0.98 3.90
C LEU A 139 12.99 1.05 4.86
N SER A 140 12.98 0.23 5.91
CA SER A 140 11.95 0.30 6.96
C SER A 140 12.01 1.63 7.71
N GLN A 141 13.22 2.08 8.08
CA GLN A 141 13.42 3.38 8.73
C GLN A 141 13.12 4.53 7.76
N LEU A 142 13.57 4.43 6.50
CA LEU A 142 13.27 5.41 5.45
C LEU A 142 11.75 5.59 5.26
N GLY A 143 11.01 4.47 5.14
CA GLY A 143 9.56 4.51 5.00
C GLY A 143 8.86 5.17 6.18
N PHE A 144 9.36 4.92 7.40
CA PHE A 144 8.85 5.59 8.60
C PHE A 144 9.17 7.09 8.60
N ASP A 145 10.42 7.48 8.33
CA ASP A 145 10.84 8.88 8.35
C ASP A 145 10.09 9.71 7.28
N ILE A 146 9.83 9.14 6.10
CA ILE A 146 9.00 9.77 5.09
C ILE A 146 7.57 9.96 5.60
N ALA A 147 6.96 8.93 6.21
CA ALA A 147 5.62 9.02 6.76
C ALA A 147 5.55 10.07 7.89
N ASP A 148 6.61 10.17 8.70
CA ASP A 148 6.69 11.11 9.82
C ASP A 148 6.75 12.58 9.35
N VAL A 149 7.51 12.84 8.31
CA VAL A 149 7.54 14.17 7.65
C VAL A 149 6.22 14.46 6.96
N LEU A 150 5.68 13.50 6.18
CA LEU A 150 4.43 13.68 5.43
C LEU A 150 3.24 13.92 6.31
N PHE A 151 3.08 13.14 7.39
CA PHE A 151 1.84 13.09 8.14
C PHE A 151 1.91 13.83 9.48
N ALA A 152 3.09 13.97 10.08
CA ALA A 152 3.25 14.52 11.42
C ALA A 152 4.12 15.78 11.50
N ALA A 153 4.58 16.33 10.37
CA ALA A 153 5.45 17.52 10.31
C ALA A 153 6.76 17.39 11.11
N SER A 154 7.33 16.20 11.15
CA SER A 154 8.61 15.99 11.80
C SER A 154 9.76 16.59 10.99
N ASP A 155 10.87 16.87 11.65
CA ASP A 155 12.06 17.43 11.01
C ASP A 155 12.68 16.38 10.05
N PRO A 156 12.80 16.68 8.73
CA PRO A 156 13.36 15.74 7.75
C PRO A 156 14.85 15.45 7.95
N ALA A 157 15.56 16.24 8.77
CA ALA A 157 16.96 16.01 9.09
C ALA A 157 17.17 14.94 10.17
N THR A 158 16.12 14.54 10.86
CA THR A 158 16.18 13.59 11.99
C THR A 158 15.51 12.26 11.68
N SER A 159 15.78 11.24 12.50
CA SER A 159 15.11 9.94 12.48
C SER A 159 14.54 9.61 13.86
N ASN A 160 13.27 9.22 13.90
CA ASN A 160 12.66 8.70 15.12
C ASN A 160 12.75 7.16 15.15
N VAL A 161 13.90 6.65 15.55
CA VAL A 161 14.23 5.21 15.53
C VAL A 161 13.32 4.40 16.44
N GLU A 162 12.91 4.94 17.59
CA GLU A 162 12.07 4.21 18.54
C GLU A 162 10.64 4.05 18.01
N SER A 163 10.05 5.10 17.47
CA SER A 163 8.73 4.99 16.84
C SER A 163 8.75 4.09 15.60
N ALA A 164 9.83 4.13 14.80
CA ALA A 164 9.98 3.21 13.66
C ALA A 164 10.02 1.74 14.10
N LYS A 165 10.75 1.42 15.17
CA LYS A 165 10.76 0.06 15.76
C LYS A 165 9.36 -0.34 16.24
N ASP A 166 8.63 0.57 16.86
CA ASP A 166 7.27 0.29 17.34
C ASP A 166 6.32 0.07 16.15
N PHE A 167 6.44 0.81 15.05
CA PHE A 167 5.68 0.54 13.84
C PHE A 167 6.02 -0.82 13.22
N ALA A 168 7.28 -1.19 13.18
CA ALA A 168 7.68 -2.53 12.70
C ALA A 168 7.04 -3.65 13.56
N LEU A 169 6.96 -3.47 14.88
CA LEU A 169 6.26 -4.40 15.78
C LEU A 169 4.75 -4.42 15.51
N LEU A 170 4.14 -3.25 15.29
CA LEU A 170 2.72 -3.13 14.96
C LEU A 170 2.37 -3.91 13.68
N ILE A 171 3.11 -3.68 12.59
CA ILE A 171 2.93 -4.39 11.32
C ILE A 171 3.10 -5.90 11.52
N LYS A 172 4.13 -6.34 12.22
CA LYS A 172 4.36 -7.77 12.49
C LYS A 172 3.20 -8.41 13.25
N GLY A 173 2.57 -7.68 14.14
CA GLY A 173 1.41 -8.15 14.92
C GLY A 173 0.16 -8.38 14.09
N THR A 174 -0.03 -7.69 12.96
CA THR A 174 -1.21 -7.85 12.10
C THR A 174 -1.29 -9.22 11.42
N PHE A 175 -0.16 -9.91 11.29
CA PHE A 175 -0.04 -11.25 10.69
C PHE A 175 0.26 -12.34 11.73
N ALA A 176 0.17 -12.02 13.00
CA ALA A 176 0.40 -12.96 14.10
C ALA A 176 -0.91 -13.51 14.66
N PRO A 177 -0.90 -14.73 15.26
CA PRO A 177 -2.02 -15.19 16.05
C PRO A 177 -2.39 -14.16 17.14
N PRO A 178 -3.68 -13.84 17.34
CA PRO A 178 -4.12 -12.75 18.23
C PRO A 178 -4.06 -13.11 19.72
N ILE A 179 -2.91 -13.57 20.16
CA ILE A 179 -2.64 -13.95 21.56
C ILE A 179 -1.95 -12.77 22.24
N ASN A 180 -2.67 -12.08 23.14
CA ASN A 180 -2.15 -10.89 23.82
C ASN A 180 -1.37 -11.27 25.12
N LEU A 181 -0.17 -11.82 24.93
CA LEU A 181 0.79 -12.05 26.02
C LEU A 181 2.07 -11.20 25.80
N PRO A 182 2.81 -10.83 26.85
CA PRO A 182 4.02 -10.00 26.72
C PRO A 182 5.07 -10.49 25.71
N VAL A 183 5.19 -11.79 25.55
CA VAL A 183 6.22 -12.43 24.72
C VAL A 183 5.76 -12.66 23.27
N THR A 184 4.46 -12.66 23.01
CA THR A 184 3.91 -12.93 21.67
C THR A 184 4.07 -11.73 20.73
N ALA A 185 4.08 -11.98 19.42
CA ALA A 185 4.16 -10.91 18.42
C ALA A 185 2.97 -9.95 18.50
N TYR A 186 1.75 -10.48 18.65
CA TYR A 186 0.55 -9.65 18.80
C TYR A 186 0.57 -8.85 20.11
N GLY A 187 0.93 -9.44 21.24
CA GLY A 187 1.03 -8.73 22.49
C GLY A 187 2.12 -7.64 22.50
N LYS A 188 3.24 -7.84 21.79
CA LYS A 188 4.25 -6.79 21.54
C LYS A 188 3.69 -5.67 20.67
N ALA A 189 2.90 -6.00 19.64
CA ALA A 189 2.25 -5.02 18.76
C ALA A 189 1.24 -4.15 19.50
N ILE A 190 0.42 -4.72 20.39
CA ILE A 190 -0.51 -3.96 21.25
C ILE A 190 0.24 -2.91 22.08
N ARG A 191 1.33 -3.29 22.73
CA ARG A 191 2.14 -2.35 23.52
C ARG A 191 2.85 -1.30 22.65
N ALA A 192 3.34 -1.69 21.49
CA ALA A 192 3.91 -0.76 20.53
C ALA A 192 2.86 0.25 20.05
N ARG A 193 1.64 -0.21 19.69
CA ARG A 193 0.51 0.66 19.35
C ARG A 193 0.23 1.70 20.47
N ASP A 194 0.25 1.29 21.72
CA ASP A 194 -0.06 2.20 22.83
C ASP A 194 1.01 3.30 22.95
N ARG A 195 2.30 2.97 22.76
CA ARG A 195 3.37 3.98 22.70
C ARG A 195 3.22 4.90 21.48
N LEU A 196 2.90 4.33 20.31
CA LEU A 196 2.66 5.11 19.09
C LEU A 196 1.48 6.05 19.23
N ARG A 197 0.41 5.66 19.92
CA ARG A 197 -0.73 6.56 20.21
C ARG A 197 -0.30 7.75 21.07
N VAL A 198 0.56 7.54 22.06
CA VAL A 198 1.13 8.66 22.85
C VAL A 198 1.97 9.56 21.94
N TYR A 199 2.82 9.00 21.10
CA TYR A 199 3.60 9.76 20.12
C TYR A 199 2.71 10.59 19.22
N LEU A 200 1.71 9.98 18.56
CA LEU A 200 0.82 10.66 17.62
C LEU A 200 -0.05 11.72 18.29
N LYS A 201 -0.51 11.48 19.51
CA LYS A 201 -1.21 12.49 20.31
C LYS A 201 -0.36 13.76 20.50
N ASN A 202 0.93 13.60 20.80
CA ASN A 202 1.88 14.71 20.90
C ASN A 202 2.10 15.42 19.57
N GLN A 203 2.09 14.68 18.43
CA GLN A 203 2.15 15.32 17.10
C GLN A 203 0.87 16.11 16.79
N VAL A 204 -0.31 15.54 17.08
CA VAL A 204 -1.60 16.20 16.87
C VAL A 204 -1.70 17.48 17.70
N ALA A 205 -1.05 17.60 18.85
CA ALA A 205 -1.01 18.83 19.62
C ALA A 205 -0.25 19.99 18.94
N LYS A 206 0.66 19.68 17.99
CA LYS A 206 1.42 20.71 17.22
C LYS A 206 0.55 21.29 16.11
N ASP A 207 0.99 22.39 15.48
CA ASP A 207 0.26 23.03 14.37
C ASP A 207 0.22 22.17 13.09
N GLY A 208 1.22 21.31 12.89
CA GLY A 208 1.32 20.40 11.74
C GLY A 208 1.63 21.11 10.41
N LYS A 209 2.10 22.35 10.44
CA LYS A 209 2.37 23.15 9.24
C LYS A 209 3.32 22.42 8.28
N GLY A 210 2.98 22.41 6.99
CA GLY A 210 3.79 21.76 5.95
C GLY A 210 3.61 20.24 5.88
N SER A 211 2.59 19.68 6.51
CA SER A 211 2.27 18.25 6.48
C SER A 211 0.78 18.00 6.30
N ALA A 212 0.42 16.73 6.08
CA ALA A 212 -0.97 16.30 6.02
C ALA A 212 -1.76 16.64 7.29
N LEU A 213 -1.15 16.58 8.47
CA LEU A 213 -1.79 16.98 9.74
C LEU A 213 -2.27 18.42 9.69
N GLY A 214 -1.44 19.36 9.21
CA GLY A 214 -1.82 20.78 9.09
C GLY A 214 -2.99 20.98 8.12
N VAL A 215 -2.98 20.28 7.00
CA VAL A 215 -4.09 20.31 6.03
C VAL A 215 -5.36 19.74 6.64
N LEU A 216 -5.29 18.59 7.31
CA LEU A 216 -6.44 17.92 7.92
C LEU A 216 -7.07 18.72 9.06
N LYS A 217 -6.28 19.45 9.85
CA LYS A 217 -6.78 20.39 10.88
C LYS A 217 -7.58 21.55 10.28
N GLY A 218 -7.16 22.01 9.10
CA GLY A 218 -7.85 23.04 8.34
C GLY A 218 -9.02 22.55 7.50
N ALA A 219 -9.12 21.24 7.26
CA ALA A 219 -10.12 20.66 6.36
C ALA A 219 -11.55 20.91 6.85
N ARG A 220 -12.44 21.25 5.91
CA ARG A 220 -13.88 21.40 6.17
C ARG A 220 -14.66 20.66 5.10
N GLY A 221 -15.68 19.93 5.51
CA GLY A 221 -16.67 19.33 4.63
C GLY A 221 -17.69 20.36 4.15
N PRO A 222 -18.58 19.96 3.21
CA PRO A 222 -19.57 20.87 2.62
C PRO A 222 -20.52 21.52 3.65
N ASN A 223 -20.80 20.82 4.75
CA ASN A 223 -21.68 21.31 5.83
C ASN A 223 -20.89 21.79 7.06
N GLY A 224 -19.60 22.08 6.89
CA GLY A 224 -18.72 22.53 7.98
C GLY A 224 -18.14 21.40 8.83
N GLU A 225 -18.29 20.13 8.44
CA GLU A 225 -17.71 18.99 9.15
C GLU A 225 -16.18 19.13 9.23
N GLN A 226 -15.60 18.71 10.34
CA GLN A 226 -14.17 18.67 10.55
C GLN A 226 -13.76 17.47 11.40
N LEU A 227 -12.50 17.07 11.30
CA LEU A 227 -11.96 16.01 12.15
C LEU A 227 -11.76 16.53 13.57
N SER A 228 -12.27 15.80 14.56
CA SER A 228 -11.92 16.02 15.96
C SER A 228 -10.47 15.62 16.23
N THR A 229 -9.90 16.06 17.35
CA THR A 229 -8.55 15.68 17.80
C THR A 229 -8.40 14.15 17.86
N THR A 230 -9.40 13.45 18.41
CA THR A 230 -9.40 11.98 18.48
C THR A 230 -9.41 11.34 17.09
N GLU A 231 -10.21 11.87 16.18
CA GLU A 231 -10.24 11.38 14.80
C GLU A 231 -8.93 11.61 14.05
N LEU A 232 -8.27 12.74 14.28
CA LEU A 232 -6.93 13.00 13.75
C LEU A 232 -5.91 11.99 14.28
N GLU A 233 -5.92 11.67 15.58
CA GLU A 233 -5.04 10.63 16.16
C GLU A 233 -5.26 9.25 15.52
N ILE A 234 -6.53 8.87 15.34
CA ILE A 234 -6.92 7.59 14.71
C ILE A 234 -6.42 7.53 13.26
N GLU A 235 -6.70 8.57 12.47
CA GLU A 235 -6.35 8.55 11.05
C GLU A 235 -4.85 8.72 10.82
N LEU A 236 -4.12 9.42 11.69
CA LEU A 236 -2.66 9.42 11.63
C LEU A 236 -2.09 8.03 11.86
N LEU A 237 -2.56 7.28 12.87
CA LEU A 237 -2.12 5.89 13.09
C LEU A 237 -2.38 5.03 11.84
N HIS A 238 -3.56 5.17 11.24
CA HIS A 238 -3.93 4.49 10.01
C HIS A 238 -3.02 4.90 8.83
N PHE A 239 -2.73 6.20 8.66
CA PHE A 239 -1.86 6.69 7.58
C PHE A 239 -0.44 6.15 7.71
N PHE A 240 0.13 6.18 8.91
CA PHE A 240 1.44 5.60 9.16
C PHE A 240 1.45 4.09 8.89
N PHE A 241 0.42 3.37 9.33
CA PHE A 241 0.29 1.94 9.07
C PHE A 241 0.26 1.64 7.57
N ALA A 242 -0.55 2.39 6.81
CA ALA A 242 -0.69 2.20 5.37
C ALA A 242 0.59 2.59 4.62
N ALA A 243 1.22 3.70 4.99
CA ALA A 243 2.37 4.24 4.28
C ALA A 243 3.67 3.50 4.57
N HIS A 244 3.94 3.13 5.84
CA HIS A 244 5.21 2.53 6.22
C HIS A 244 5.55 1.28 5.40
N GLY A 245 4.66 0.28 5.37
CA GLY A 245 4.88 -0.93 4.58
C GLY A 245 4.89 -0.65 3.07
N GLY A 246 3.99 0.22 2.62
CA GLY A 246 3.88 0.62 1.22
C GLY A 246 5.12 1.33 0.70
N LEU A 247 5.62 2.33 1.40
CA LEU A 247 6.83 3.08 1.01
C LEU A 247 8.06 2.19 1.05
N THR A 248 8.23 1.37 2.09
CA THR A 248 9.33 0.41 2.18
C THR A 248 9.38 -0.51 0.96
N ALA A 249 8.23 -1.10 0.57
CA ALA A 249 8.15 -1.98 -0.59
C ALA A 249 8.39 -1.23 -1.91
N VAL A 250 7.80 -0.05 -2.07
CA VAL A 250 7.97 0.77 -3.29
C VAL A 250 9.44 1.09 -3.53
N PHE A 251 10.17 1.53 -2.51
CA PHE A 251 11.61 1.81 -2.65
C PHE A 251 12.41 0.55 -2.99
N ALA A 252 12.15 -0.57 -2.33
CA ALA A 252 12.80 -1.84 -2.61
C ALA A 252 12.62 -2.25 -4.07
N TRP A 253 11.39 -2.18 -4.57
CA TRP A 253 11.08 -2.61 -5.94
C TRP A 253 11.56 -1.62 -7.01
N ILE A 254 11.60 -0.31 -6.73
CA ILE A 254 12.21 0.67 -7.63
C ILE A 254 13.70 0.38 -7.80
N LEU A 255 14.45 0.18 -6.71
CA LEU A 255 15.88 -0.16 -6.78
C LEU A 255 16.12 -1.49 -7.49
N THR A 256 15.29 -2.50 -7.22
CA THR A 256 15.35 -3.80 -7.88
C THR A 256 15.11 -3.68 -9.38
N VAL A 257 14.04 -2.99 -9.79
CA VAL A 257 13.70 -2.80 -11.21
C VAL A 257 14.80 -2.01 -11.95
N LEU A 258 15.33 -0.96 -11.34
CA LEU A 258 16.44 -0.20 -11.93
C LEU A 258 17.70 -1.07 -12.11
N GLY A 259 17.94 -1.97 -11.15
CA GLY A 259 19.09 -2.87 -11.21
C GLY A 259 18.93 -4.00 -12.23
N GLU A 260 17.76 -4.64 -12.29
CA GLU A 260 17.47 -5.75 -13.21
C GLU A 260 17.24 -5.29 -14.66
N HIS A 261 16.87 -4.00 -14.87
CA HIS A 261 16.53 -3.44 -16.17
C HIS A 261 17.39 -2.22 -16.52
N PRO A 262 18.73 -2.35 -16.70
CA PRO A 262 19.61 -1.20 -16.92
C PRO A 262 19.28 -0.40 -18.20
N ALA A 263 18.75 -1.04 -19.23
CA ALA A 263 18.28 -0.35 -20.43
C ALA A 263 17.05 0.54 -20.16
N LEU A 264 16.15 0.12 -19.28
CA LEU A 264 15.02 0.94 -18.81
C LEU A 264 15.53 2.09 -17.94
N ALA A 265 16.46 1.82 -17.01
CA ALA A 265 17.06 2.84 -16.17
C ALA A 265 17.72 3.96 -17.01
N ALA A 266 18.44 3.60 -18.08
CA ALA A 266 19.03 4.56 -19.02
C ALA A 266 17.98 5.41 -19.75
N LYS A 267 16.86 4.83 -20.17
CA LYS A 267 15.76 5.57 -20.81
C LYS A 267 15.06 6.51 -19.83
N ILE A 268 14.77 6.07 -18.61
CA ILE A 268 14.20 6.92 -17.56
C ILE A 268 15.16 8.06 -17.20
N ARG A 269 16.46 7.80 -17.17
CA ARG A 269 17.50 8.84 -16.99
C ARG A 269 17.41 9.91 -18.07
N ALA A 270 17.37 9.51 -19.33
CA ALA A 270 17.28 10.45 -20.46
C ALA A 270 16.00 11.31 -20.38
N GLU A 271 14.87 10.69 -20.01
CA GLU A 271 13.62 11.41 -19.76
C GLU A 271 13.77 12.40 -18.61
N ALA A 272 14.36 11.99 -17.48
CA ALA A 272 14.56 12.82 -16.31
C ALA A 272 15.53 13.98 -16.56
N ASP A 273 16.63 13.74 -17.29
CA ASP A 273 17.58 14.79 -17.69
C ASP A 273 16.92 15.86 -18.55
N ALA A 274 15.96 15.49 -19.40
CA ALA A 274 15.22 16.41 -20.28
C ALA A 274 14.09 17.17 -19.56
N ARG A 275 13.50 16.62 -18.51
CA ARG A 275 12.25 17.10 -17.92
C ARG A 275 12.40 17.69 -16.51
N LEU A 276 13.33 17.18 -15.70
CA LEU A 276 13.54 17.66 -14.33
C LEU A 276 14.56 18.81 -14.30
N VAL A 277 14.22 19.86 -13.56
CA VAL A 277 15.17 20.93 -13.24
C VAL A 277 16.05 20.50 -12.06
N ALA A 278 17.32 20.92 -12.06
CA ALA A 278 18.25 20.60 -10.97
C ALA A 278 17.76 21.16 -9.62
N GLY A 279 17.93 20.38 -8.57
CA GLY A 279 17.80 20.81 -7.17
C GLY A 279 16.41 20.76 -6.56
N LYS A 280 15.31 20.66 -7.34
CA LYS A 280 13.95 20.53 -6.79
C LYS A 280 13.09 19.62 -7.64
N VAL A 281 12.26 18.82 -6.98
CA VAL A 281 11.25 17.99 -7.63
C VAL A 281 9.91 18.72 -7.56
N HIS A 282 9.36 19.11 -8.69
CA HIS A 282 8.08 19.79 -8.80
C HIS A 282 7.01 18.87 -9.43
N LEU A 283 5.78 18.97 -8.95
CA LEU A 283 4.65 18.15 -9.40
C LEU A 283 4.46 18.17 -10.92
N ALA A 284 4.50 19.36 -11.55
CA ALA A 284 4.33 19.51 -12.99
C ALA A 284 5.39 18.76 -13.79
N GLN A 285 6.66 18.77 -13.31
CA GLN A 285 7.76 18.05 -13.94
C GLN A 285 7.59 16.54 -13.78
N VAL A 286 7.21 16.06 -12.58
CA VAL A 286 6.95 14.64 -12.33
C VAL A 286 5.84 14.11 -13.24
N ARG A 287 4.79 14.90 -13.46
CA ARG A 287 3.69 14.54 -14.36
C ARG A 287 4.12 14.42 -15.83
N SER A 288 5.22 15.02 -16.22
CA SER A 288 5.77 14.87 -17.58
C SER A 288 6.70 13.66 -17.76
N LEU A 289 6.97 12.87 -16.70
CA LEU A 289 7.79 11.65 -16.76
C LEU A 289 6.94 10.44 -17.19
N ASP A 290 6.66 10.32 -18.48
CA ASP A 290 5.72 9.33 -19.02
C ASP A 290 6.24 7.90 -18.82
N LEU A 291 7.52 7.66 -19.11
CA LEU A 291 8.14 6.35 -18.95
C LEU A 291 8.28 5.95 -17.47
N ALA A 292 8.67 6.90 -16.61
CA ALA A 292 8.76 6.65 -15.17
C ALA A 292 7.38 6.35 -14.57
N ARG A 293 6.30 6.99 -15.06
CA ARG A 293 4.92 6.67 -14.66
C ARG A 293 4.50 5.28 -15.10
N ALA A 294 4.78 4.90 -16.34
CA ALA A 294 4.50 3.55 -16.85
C ALA A 294 5.26 2.49 -16.05
N ALA A 295 6.55 2.71 -15.79
CA ALA A 295 7.37 1.84 -14.95
C ALA A 295 6.79 1.72 -13.53
N SER A 296 6.33 2.82 -12.93
CA SER A 296 5.72 2.83 -11.60
C SER A 296 4.43 2.00 -11.53
N ARG A 297 3.57 2.11 -12.54
CA ARG A 297 2.35 1.30 -12.63
C ARG A 297 2.66 -0.18 -12.76
N GLU A 298 3.67 -0.54 -13.55
CA GLU A 298 4.08 -1.93 -13.72
C GLU A 298 4.73 -2.48 -12.44
N VAL A 299 5.46 -1.67 -11.65
CA VAL A 299 5.91 -2.06 -10.31
C VAL A 299 4.71 -2.39 -9.42
N LEU A 300 3.70 -1.53 -9.37
CA LEU A 300 2.49 -1.76 -8.57
C LEU A 300 1.69 -2.98 -9.03
N ARG A 301 1.66 -3.27 -10.34
CA ARG A 301 1.03 -4.48 -10.87
C ARG A 301 1.81 -5.75 -10.52
N SER A 302 3.14 -5.71 -10.70
CA SER A 302 4.01 -6.88 -10.52
C SER A 302 4.30 -7.17 -9.06
N TYR A 303 4.27 -6.15 -8.20
CA TYR A 303 4.64 -6.23 -6.78
C TYR A 303 3.68 -5.41 -5.92
N PRO A 304 2.37 -5.75 -5.91
CA PRO A 304 1.39 -4.98 -5.15
C PRO A 304 1.67 -5.06 -3.65
N ILE A 305 1.33 -3.96 -2.94
CA ILE A 305 1.56 -3.82 -1.51
C ILE A 305 0.69 -4.78 -0.71
N ALA A 306 -0.55 -5.01 -1.16
CA ALA A 306 -1.51 -5.88 -0.48
C ALA A 306 -1.98 -7.01 -1.41
N PRO A 307 -2.10 -8.25 -0.92
CA PRO A 307 -2.62 -9.37 -1.71
C PRO A 307 -4.14 -9.30 -1.89
N VAL A 308 -4.83 -8.69 -0.93
CA VAL A 308 -6.30 -8.58 -0.87
C VAL A 308 -6.72 -7.22 -0.31
N THR A 309 -7.97 -6.85 -0.53
CA THR A 309 -8.61 -5.68 0.08
C THR A 309 -8.91 -5.91 1.56
N PHE A 310 -9.31 -4.86 2.28
CA PHE A 310 -10.04 -5.04 3.54
C PHE A 310 -11.31 -5.87 3.32
N ILE A 311 -11.63 -6.70 4.31
CA ILE A 311 -12.73 -7.65 4.26
C ILE A 311 -14.07 -6.92 4.43
N GLY A 312 -15.05 -7.28 3.61
CA GLY A 312 -16.43 -6.84 3.75
C GLY A 312 -17.35 -7.98 4.20
N VAL A 313 -18.59 -7.65 4.57
CA VAL A 313 -19.67 -8.57 4.88
C VAL A 313 -20.77 -8.38 3.85
N ALA A 314 -21.27 -9.45 3.25
CA ALA A 314 -22.41 -9.40 2.33
C ALA A 314 -23.66 -8.91 3.07
N LYS A 315 -24.26 -7.84 2.56
CA LYS A 315 -25.43 -7.18 3.21
C LYS A 315 -26.71 -8.02 3.14
N LYS A 316 -26.80 -8.88 2.13
CA LYS A 316 -27.94 -9.77 1.84
C LYS A 316 -27.45 -10.95 1.02
N ASP A 317 -28.31 -11.91 0.72
CA ASP A 317 -28.02 -12.92 -0.30
C ASP A 317 -27.79 -12.21 -1.64
N LEU A 318 -26.67 -12.53 -2.30
CA LEU A 318 -26.24 -11.93 -3.56
C LEU A 318 -26.02 -13.04 -4.59
N GLU A 319 -26.43 -12.78 -5.82
CA GLU A 319 -26.16 -13.68 -6.94
C GLU A 319 -25.19 -13.00 -7.92
N PHE A 320 -24.12 -13.69 -8.29
CA PHE A 320 -23.15 -13.22 -9.27
C PHE A 320 -22.50 -14.41 -9.99
N ASP A 321 -22.47 -14.36 -11.31
CA ASP A 321 -21.82 -15.35 -12.18
C ASP A 321 -22.27 -16.80 -11.88
N GLY A 322 -23.59 -17.00 -11.62
CA GLY A 322 -24.19 -18.29 -11.29
C GLY A 322 -23.96 -18.78 -9.85
N TYR A 323 -23.29 -18.00 -9.02
CA TYR A 323 -23.04 -18.33 -7.62
C TYR A 323 -23.91 -17.54 -6.67
N LEU A 324 -24.31 -18.20 -5.56
CA LEU A 324 -24.99 -17.60 -4.43
C LEU A 324 -24.03 -17.32 -3.29
N ILE A 325 -23.86 -16.03 -2.95
CA ILE A 325 -23.13 -15.54 -1.79
C ILE A 325 -24.16 -15.23 -0.70
N ARG A 326 -24.12 -15.94 0.42
CA ARG A 326 -25.09 -15.74 1.49
C ARG A 326 -24.87 -14.43 2.23
N GLY A 327 -25.96 -13.77 2.61
CA GLY A 327 -25.92 -12.64 3.53
C GLY A 327 -25.17 -12.99 4.82
N GLY A 328 -24.31 -12.09 5.28
CA GLY A 328 -23.44 -12.33 6.43
C GLY A 328 -22.12 -13.05 6.12
N TRP A 329 -21.94 -13.66 4.94
CA TRP A 329 -20.62 -14.16 4.53
C TRP A 329 -19.65 -13.01 4.30
N LYS A 330 -18.39 -13.26 4.60
CA LYS A 330 -17.32 -12.30 4.33
C LYS A 330 -16.88 -12.37 2.88
N GLY A 331 -16.36 -11.26 2.37
CA GLY A 331 -15.78 -11.14 1.04
C GLY A 331 -14.49 -10.36 1.04
N ALA A 332 -13.61 -10.64 0.08
CA ALA A 332 -12.39 -9.89 -0.18
C ALA A 332 -12.07 -9.84 -1.68
N GLY A 333 -11.70 -8.67 -2.18
CA GLY A 333 -11.15 -8.54 -3.52
C GLY A 333 -9.72 -9.07 -3.55
N ALA A 334 -9.45 -10.05 -4.42
CA ALA A 334 -8.13 -10.68 -4.57
C ALA A 334 -7.25 -9.82 -5.49
N ILE A 335 -6.58 -8.82 -4.94
CA ILE A 335 -5.75 -7.86 -5.68
C ILE A 335 -4.69 -8.58 -6.50
N TRP A 336 -3.86 -9.39 -5.83
CA TRP A 336 -2.76 -10.09 -6.48
C TRP A 336 -3.25 -11.00 -7.61
N ALA A 337 -4.26 -11.82 -7.36
CA ALA A 337 -4.78 -12.71 -8.39
C ALA A 337 -5.37 -11.94 -9.58
N THR A 338 -6.04 -10.80 -9.36
CA THR A 338 -6.54 -9.93 -10.42
C THR A 338 -5.41 -9.34 -11.27
N LEU A 339 -4.33 -8.89 -10.66
CA LEU A 339 -3.17 -8.33 -11.36
C LEU A 339 -2.30 -9.39 -12.07
N GLN A 340 -2.50 -10.67 -11.77
CA GLN A 340 -1.85 -11.82 -12.42
C GLN A 340 -2.77 -12.54 -13.40
N ASP A 341 -3.91 -11.94 -13.76
CA ASP A 341 -4.83 -12.51 -14.75
C ASP A 341 -4.23 -12.42 -16.16
N GLY A 342 -3.86 -13.58 -16.73
CA GLY A 342 -3.26 -13.69 -18.06
C GLY A 342 -4.20 -13.31 -19.21
N THR A 343 -5.51 -13.27 -18.98
CA THR A 343 -6.50 -12.82 -19.98
C THR A 343 -6.49 -11.31 -20.14
N THR A 344 -6.16 -10.61 -19.09
CA THR A 344 -6.05 -9.14 -19.04
C THR A 344 -4.62 -8.66 -19.30
N PHE A 345 -3.65 -9.30 -18.65
CA PHE A 345 -2.24 -8.93 -18.72
C PHE A 345 -1.44 -10.08 -19.38
N ALA A 346 -1.22 -10.00 -20.68
CA ALA A 346 -0.44 -11.01 -21.41
C ALA A 346 0.94 -11.19 -20.75
N ASP A 347 1.34 -12.45 -20.44
CA ASP A 347 2.56 -12.78 -19.73
C ASP A 347 2.70 -12.01 -18.40
N PRO A 348 1.77 -12.24 -17.43
CA PRO A 348 1.63 -11.40 -16.24
C PRO A 348 2.80 -11.50 -15.26
N THR A 349 3.62 -12.55 -15.36
CA THR A 349 4.81 -12.76 -14.53
C THR A 349 6.02 -11.93 -14.97
N ALA A 350 6.05 -11.50 -16.25
CA ALA A 350 7.12 -10.66 -16.76
C ALA A 350 6.88 -9.18 -16.46
N TYR A 351 7.90 -8.50 -15.94
CA TYR A 351 7.91 -7.05 -15.80
C TYR A 351 8.09 -6.39 -17.18
N LYS A 352 7.13 -5.54 -17.57
CA LYS A 352 7.14 -4.82 -18.86
C LYS A 352 6.66 -3.39 -18.65
N ALA A 353 7.56 -2.43 -18.48
CA ALA A 353 7.21 -1.04 -18.19
C ALA A 353 6.22 -0.41 -19.20
N SER A 354 6.33 -0.76 -20.49
CA SER A 354 5.43 -0.29 -21.54
C SER A 354 4.01 -0.86 -21.50
N ARG A 355 3.76 -1.87 -20.67
CA ARG A 355 2.42 -2.49 -20.54
C ARG A 355 1.35 -1.51 -20.07
N LEU A 356 1.72 -0.58 -19.22
CA LEU A 356 0.82 0.34 -18.52
C LEU A 356 1.18 1.81 -18.79
N ASP A 357 1.48 2.11 -20.06
CA ASP A 357 1.61 3.49 -20.51
C ASP A 357 0.26 4.25 -20.46
N ASP A 358 0.27 5.54 -20.71
CA ASP A 358 -0.91 6.38 -20.58
C ASP A 358 -2.02 6.04 -21.60
N GLY A 359 -1.69 5.39 -22.70
CA GLY A 359 -2.66 4.88 -23.66
C GLY A 359 -3.26 3.54 -23.28
N ALA A 360 -2.48 2.67 -22.64
CA ALA A 360 -2.90 1.32 -22.28
C ALA A 360 -3.84 1.26 -21.07
N VAL A 361 -3.60 2.06 -20.05
CA VAL A 361 -4.40 2.02 -18.80
C VAL A 361 -5.89 2.30 -19.01
N PRO A 362 -6.31 3.33 -19.78
CA PRO A 362 -7.72 3.58 -20.06
C PRO A 362 -8.40 2.46 -20.88
N ALA A 363 -7.63 1.69 -21.65
CA ALA A 363 -8.14 0.58 -22.44
C ALA A 363 -8.41 -0.69 -21.63
N LEU A 364 -7.93 -0.77 -20.39
CA LEU A 364 -8.16 -1.93 -19.53
C LEU A 364 -9.63 -1.99 -19.08
N PRO A 365 -10.19 -3.20 -18.90
CA PRO A 365 -11.50 -3.35 -18.29
C PRO A 365 -11.55 -2.68 -16.91
N LYS A 366 -12.67 -2.03 -16.59
CA LYS A 366 -12.91 -1.45 -15.27
C LYS A 366 -12.71 -2.52 -14.18
N GLY A 367 -11.89 -2.23 -13.18
CA GLY A 367 -11.57 -3.20 -12.11
C GLY A 367 -10.46 -4.19 -12.45
N ALA A 368 -9.76 -4.04 -13.58
CA ALA A 368 -8.60 -4.87 -13.93
C ALA A 368 -7.31 -4.38 -13.26
N PHE A 369 -7.05 -3.08 -13.27
CA PHE A 369 -5.86 -2.50 -12.64
C PHE A 369 -6.21 -1.96 -11.24
N VAL A 370 -5.99 -2.79 -10.23
CA VAL A 370 -6.44 -2.56 -8.85
C VAL A 370 -5.33 -2.67 -7.79
N PRO A 371 -4.09 -2.22 -8.05
CA PRO A 371 -2.99 -2.43 -7.10
C PRO A 371 -3.22 -1.72 -5.76
N LEU A 372 -4.04 -0.68 -5.75
CA LEU A 372 -4.38 0.14 -4.58
C LEU A 372 -5.87 -0.01 -4.20
N GLY A 373 -6.48 -1.15 -4.55
CA GLY A 373 -7.91 -1.38 -4.44
C GLY A 373 -8.67 -0.86 -5.65
N GLY A 374 -9.99 -0.87 -5.57
CA GLY A 374 -10.88 -0.49 -6.68
C GLY A 374 -12.08 0.33 -6.21
N GLY A 375 -13.03 0.53 -7.11
CA GLY A 375 -14.22 1.35 -6.86
C GLY A 375 -13.97 2.85 -7.05
N PRO A 376 -14.94 3.70 -6.66
CA PRO A 376 -14.82 5.14 -6.78
C PRO A 376 -13.79 5.71 -5.79
N PRO A 377 -13.18 6.88 -6.07
CA PRO A 377 -12.16 7.48 -5.21
C PRO A 377 -12.65 7.80 -3.79
N ASP A 378 -13.91 8.16 -3.63
CA ASP A 378 -14.58 8.43 -2.34
C ASP A 378 -15.08 7.17 -1.63
N GLY A 379 -14.92 6.00 -2.27
CA GLY A 379 -15.18 4.68 -1.68
C GLY A 379 -13.96 4.11 -0.94
N HIS A 380 -13.89 2.78 -0.85
CA HIS A 380 -12.81 2.05 -0.15
C HIS A 380 -11.50 1.88 -0.96
N ARG A 381 -11.32 2.64 -2.02
CA ARG A 381 -10.06 2.76 -2.75
C ARG A 381 -9.02 3.50 -1.90
N CYS A 382 -7.73 3.23 -2.09
CA CYS A 382 -6.65 3.82 -1.30
C CYS A 382 -6.72 5.37 -1.31
N ALA A 383 -6.69 5.98 -0.13
CA ALA A 383 -6.69 7.44 -0.01
C ALA A 383 -5.38 8.07 -0.51
N GLY A 384 -4.26 7.36 -0.31
CA GLY A 384 -2.92 7.80 -0.72
C GLY A 384 -2.58 7.51 -2.17
N GLU A 385 -3.54 7.11 -3.02
CA GLU A 385 -3.26 6.76 -4.42
C GLU A 385 -2.57 7.90 -5.18
N ALA A 386 -3.08 9.13 -5.06
CA ALA A 386 -2.50 10.29 -5.73
C ALA A 386 -1.04 10.53 -5.29
N LEU A 387 -0.74 10.34 -4.00
CA LEU A 387 0.61 10.44 -3.48
C LEU A 387 1.54 9.38 -4.07
N ILE A 388 1.12 8.12 -4.13
CA ILE A 388 1.94 7.03 -4.71
C ILE A 388 2.16 7.25 -6.20
N GLN A 389 1.13 7.67 -6.94
CA GLN A 389 1.22 7.99 -8.38
C GLN A 389 2.14 9.18 -8.67
N LEU A 390 2.35 10.06 -7.71
CA LEU A 390 3.31 11.16 -7.79
C LEU A 390 4.71 10.73 -7.34
N LEU A 391 4.82 10.09 -6.19
CA LEU A 391 6.10 9.81 -5.53
C LEU A 391 6.94 8.78 -6.30
N MET A 392 6.32 7.73 -6.84
CA MET A 392 7.07 6.68 -7.55
C MET A 392 7.76 7.19 -8.81
N PRO A 393 7.09 7.86 -9.78
CA PRO A 393 7.80 8.41 -10.94
C PRO A 393 8.81 9.50 -10.55
N ALA A 394 8.53 10.30 -9.50
CA ALA A 394 9.50 11.24 -8.97
C ALA A 394 10.77 10.55 -8.48
N LEU A 395 10.64 9.42 -7.77
CA LEU A 395 11.76 8.61 -7.29
C LEU A 395 12.56 8.00 -8.45
N PHE A 396 11.89 7.40 -9.43
CA PHE A 396 12.56 6.87 -10.62
C PHE A 396 13.38 7.95 -11.33
N GLY A 397 12.78 9.12 -11.61
CA GLY A 397 13.43 10.21 -12.30
C GLY A 397 14.55 10.83 -11.47
N TRP A 398 14.30 11.17 -10.21
CA TRP A 398 15.28 11.78 -9.32
C TRP A 398 16.47 10.85 -9.09
N PHE A 399 16.22 9.55 -8.82
CA PHE A 399 17.31 8.61 -8.56
C PHE A 399 18.19 8.41 -9.79
N THR A 400 17.61 8.10 -10.95
CA THR A 400 18.36 7.83 -12.18
C THR A 400 19.12 9.06 -12.69
N ARG A 401 18.60 10.27 -12.43
CA ARG A 401 19.29 11.52 -12.78
C ARG A 401 20.54 11.76 -11.93
N ASN A 402 20.48 11.49 -10.63
CA ASN A 402 21.51 11.90 -9.68
C ASN A 402 22.49 10.79 -9.31
N TYR A 403 22.11 9.52 -9.52
CA TYR A 403 22.87 8.37 -9.07
C TYR A 403 23.00 7.28 -10.13
N GLU A 404 24.04 6.48 -9.97
CA GLU A 404 24.25 5.22 -10.66
C GLU A 404 24.09 4.07 -9.68
N LEU A 405 23.48 2.98 -10.16
CA LEU A 405 23.20 1.79 -9.39
C LEU A 405 23.98 0.59 -9.95
N SER A 406 24.85 0.00 -9.15
CA SER A 406 25.38 -1.34 -9.39
C SER A 406 24.53 -2.34 -8.62
N TYR A 407 23.99 -3.33 -9.31
CA TYR A 407 23.08 -4.33 -8.79
C TYR A 407 23.69 -5.72 -9.04
N PRO A 408 24.34 -6.35 -8.03
CA PRO A 408 24.90 -7.68 -8.20
C PRO A 408 23.81 -8.72 -8.38
N GLN A 409 24.15 -9.84 -9.02
CA GLN A 409 23.20 -10.97 -9.17
C GLN A 409 22.72 -11.42 -7.78
N GLN A 410 21.40 -11.48 -7.59
CA GLN A 410 20.78 -11.81 -6.32
C GLN A 410 19.35 -12.35 -6.51
N ASP A 411 18.76 -12.93 -5.45
CA ASP A 411 17.38 -13.42 -5.48
C ASP A 411 16.40 -12.24 -5.28
N ALA A 412 15.90 -11.73 -6.39
CA ALA A 412 14.89 -10.68 -6.40
C ALA A 412 13.45 -11.19 -6.29
N SER A 413 13.24 -12.49 -6.11
CA SER A 413 11.89 -13.03 -5.92
C SER A 413 11.26 -12.46 -4.65
N PRO A 414 9.92 -12.19 -4.65
CA PRO A 414 9.24 -11.66 -3.48
C PRO A 414 9.40 -12.59 -2.26
N GLY A 415 9.81 -12.04 -1.13
CA GLY A 415 9.80 -12.72 0.16
C GLY A 415 8.37 -12.89 0.64
N GLY A 416 8.07 -14.04 1.28
CA GLY A 416 6.73 -14.32 1.77
C GLY A 416 6.36 -13.51 3.02
N GLY A 417 5.05 -13.30 3.19
CA GLY A 417 4.41 -12.80 4.40
C GLY A 417 4.33 -11.27 4.51
N GLY A 418 3.23 -10.79 5.04
CA GLY A 418 3.05 -9.40 5.41
C GLY A 418 2.48 -8.48 4.32
N LEU A 419 2.48 -7.18 4.60
CA LEU A 419 2.17 -6.12 3.64
C LEU A 419 3.46 -5.69 2.94
N GLY A 420 3.40 -5.56 1.61
CA GLY A 420 4.53 -5.12 0.80
C GLY A 420 5.71 -6.10 0.84
N PRO A 421 5.60 -7.27 0.17
CA PRO A 421 6.69 -8.22 0.12
C PRO A 421 7.95 -7.56 -0.44
N LEU A 422 9.10 -7.81 0.19
CA LEU A 422 10.39 -7.31 -0.25
C LEU A 422 11.14 -8.40 -1.04
N PRO A 423 12.10 -8.04 -1.91
CA PRO A 423 13.01 -9.00 -2.50
C PRO A 423 13.75 -9.81 -1.41
N LYS A 424 13.84 -11.15 -1.58
CA LYS A 424 14.46 -12.05 -0.61
C LYS A 424 15.92 -11.74 -0.32
N SER A 425 16.64 -11.21 -1.32
CA SER A 425 18.03 -10.78 -1.17
C SER A 425 18.26 -9.61 -0.22
N GLY A 426 17.17 -8.91 0.20
CA GLY A 426 17.28 -7.68 0.98
C GLY A 426 17.78 -6.48 0.18
N VAL A 427 17.73 -6.55 -1.16
CA VAL A 427 18.13 -5.47 -2.10
C VAL A 427 19.58 -5.04 -1.87
N ARG A 428 20.53 -5.90 -2.22
CA ARG A 428 21.95 -5.55 -2.19
C ARG A 428 22.29 -4.64 -3.37
N VAL A 429 22.85 -3.47 -3.07
CA VAL A 429 23.17 -2.44 -4.07
C VAL A 429 24.47 -1.73 -3.71
N LYS A 430 25.15 -1.17 -4.73
CA LYS A 430 26.15 -0.12 -4.57
C LYS A 430 25.66 1.10 -5.33
N ILE A 431 25.59 2.22 -4.65
CA ILE A 431 25.11 3.48 -5.22
C ILE A 431 26.29 4.45 -5.25
N THR A 432 26.45 5.13 -6.39
CA THR A 432 27.45 6.19 -6.55
C THR A 432 26.79 7.45 -7.08
N ARG A 433 27.31 8.62 -6.74
CA ARG A 433 26.86 9.87 -7.34
C ARG A 433 27.26 9.89 -8.80
N ARG A 434 26.36 10.33 -9.65
CA ARG A 434 26.65 10.58 -11.05
C ARG A 434 27.54 11.83 -11.16
N ALA A 435 28.57 11.79 -12.03
CA ALA A 435 29.32 12.97 -12.39
C ALA A 435 28.39 13.96 -13.11
N SER A 436 28.38 15.21 -12.66
CA SER A 436 27.59 16.31 -13.24
C SER A 436 28.10 16.71 -14.61
#